data_9a40cc12b6e64305a13d760ec164674a
#
_entry.id   9a40cc12b6e64305a13d760ec164674a
#
_cell.length_a   1.000
_cell.length_b   1.000
_cell.length_c   1.000
_cell.angle_alpha   90.00
_cell.angle_beta   90.00
_cell.angle_gamma   90.00
#
_symmetry.space_group_name_H-M   'P 1'
#
loop_
_entity.id
_entity.type
_entity.pdbx_description
1 polymer ?
#
loop_
_entity_poly.entity_id
_entity_poly.type
_entity_poly.pdbx_seq_one_letter_code
_entity_poly.pdbx_strand_id
1 'polypeptide(L)'
;MLTNFVTIRKAVKKMASIDKMKKDGTFNTLSKKERLQVDRLRAKLEKNLGSIADMSRLPAALFVVDIKAEHIAVKEAQKLNIPVFAMVDTNSDPREVDYVIPANDDASKSIDKILSLVTDAVKDGLANRTSDKEVDAPEVETAVAEVAAPEVEATETKSEE
;
A
#
# COMPACT_ATOMS: atom_id res chain seq x y z
N MET A 1 -1.01 -0.61 14.72
CA MET A 1 -0.40 -0.34 13.40
C MET A 1 -1.29 0.55 12.54
N LEU A 2 -2.52 0.18 12.32
CA LEU A 2 -3.47 0.92 11.47
C LEU A 2 -3.83 2.29 12.05
N THR A 3 -4.12 2.38 13.34
CA THR A 3 -4.45 3.64 14.02
C THR A 3 -3.27 4.63 14.09
N ASN A 4 -2.03 4.14 14.02
CA ASN A 4 -0.82 4.98 14.04
C ASN A 4 -0.02 4.85 12.72
N PHE A 5 -0.73 4.85 11.62
CA PHE A 5 -0.16 4.64 10.29
C PHE A 5 0.91 5.67 9.91
N VAL A 6 0.74 6.93 10.33
CA VAL A 6 1.72 8.01 10.07
C VAL A 6 3.11 7.67 10.66
N THR A 7 3.16 7.14 11.88
CA THR A 7 4.42 6.76 12.53
C THR A 7 5.04 5.53 11.86
N ILE A 8 4.23 4.54 11.52
CA ILE A 8 4.68 3.35 10.77
C ILE A 8 5.27 3.76 9.42
N ARG A 9 4.59 4.65 8.69
CA ARG A 9 5.08 5.16 7.40
C ARG A 9 6.41 5.93 7.53
N LYS A 10 6.66 6.64 8.66
CA LYS A 10 7.97 7.24 8.93
C LYS A 10 9.06 6.17 9.10
N ALA A 11 8.75 5.06 9.77
CA ALA A 11 9.69 3.95 9.93
C ALA A 11 10.00 3.24 8.60
N VAL A 12 8.99 3.04 7.75
CA VAL A 12 9.17 2.51 6.40
C VAL A 12 10.03 3.45 5.53
N LYS A 13 9.76 4.76 5.57
CA LYS A 13 10.61 5.76 4.88
C LYS A 13 12.05 5.73 5.38
N LYS A 14 12.29 5.50 6.68
CA LYS A 14 13.63 5.36 7.23
C LYS A 14 14.33 4.12 6.66
N MET A 15 13.63 3.00 6.49
CA MET A 15 14.16 1.81 5.85
C MET A 15 14.58 2.10 4.40
N ALA A 16 13.69 2.71 3.61
CA ALA A 16 13.98 3.11 2.23
C ALA A 16 15.16 4.11 2.12
N SER A 17 15.29 5.03 3.08
CA SER A 17 16.43 5.95 3.16
C SER A 17 17.76 5.22 3.39
N ILE A 18 17.78 4.18 4.22
CA ILE A 18 18.98 3.37 4.43
C ILE A 18 19.34 2.61 3.13
N ASP A 19 18.36 2.08 2.44
CA ASP A 19 18.59 1.39 1.16
C ASP A 19 19.12 2.35 0.09
N LYS A 20 18.63 3.58 0.07
CA LYS A 20 19.17 4.64 -0.79
C LYS A 20 20.62 4.98 -0.45
N MET A 21 20.95 5.15 0.83
CA MET A 21 22.33 5.41 1.28
C MET A 21 23.31 4.31 0.85
N LYS A 22 22.85 3.04 0.84
CA LYS A 22 23.66 1.92 0.34
C LYS A 22 23.91 2.00 -1.17
N LYS A 23 22.90 2.39 -1.95
CA LYS A 23 23.00 2.55 -3.41
C LYS A 23 23.87 3.74 -3.81
N ASP A 24 23.74 4.85 -3.12
CA ASP A 24 24.47 6.10 -3.38
C ASP A 24 25.94 6.06 -2.91
N GLY A 25 26.37 4.96 -2.27
CA GLY A 25 27.74 4.82 -1.77
C GLY A 25 28.04 5.61 -0.47
N THR A 26 27.13 6.46 0.00
CA THR A 26 27.27 7.21 1.26
C THR A 26 27.48 6.29 2.48
N PHE A 27 26.96 5.07 2.39
CA PHE A 27 27.18 4.06 3.41
C PHE A 27 28.66 3.73 3.63
N ASN A 28 29.51 3.87 2.62
CA ASN A 28 30.93 3.57 2.69
C ASN A 28 31.75 4.65 3.43
N THR A 29 31.22 5.86 3.55
CA THR A 29 31.86 6.97 4.30
C THR A 29 31.70 6.84 5.80
N LEU A 30 30.76 5.99 6.25
CA LEU A 30 30.51 5.75 7.67
C LEU A 30 31.61 4.87 8.31
N SER A 31 31.86 5.06 9.59
CA SER A 31 32.75 4.20 10.37
C SER A 31 32.23 2.75 10.43
N LYS A 32 33.12 1.79 10.69
CA LYS A 32 32.72 0.36 10.80
C LYS A 32 31.62 0.13 11.84
N LYS A 33 31.66 0.86 12.97
CA LYS A 33 30.65 0.77 14.03
C LYS A 33 29.28 1.27 13.56
N GLU A 34 29.26 2.40 12.88
CA GLU A 34 28.02 3.00 12.37
C GLU A 34 27.39 2.12 11.28
N ARG A 35 28.19 1.62 10.34
CA ARG A 35 27.71 0.66 9.33
C ARG A 35 27.00 -0.53 9.95
N LEU A 36 27.61 -1.12 10.96
CA LEU A 36 27.02 -2.26 11.67
C LEU A 36 25.71 -1.90 12.37
N GLN A 37 25.62 -0.70 12.97
CA GLN A 37 24.39 -0.23 13.60
C GLN A 37 23.27 0.00 12.57
N VAL A 38 23.58 0.63 11.45
CA VAL A 38 22.64 0.88 10.35
C VAL A 38 22.14 -0.43 9.74
N ASP A 39 23.04 -1.41 9.55
CA ASP A 39 22.65 -2.74 9.04
C ASP A 39 21.73 -3.48 10.00
N ARG A 40 22.03 -3.47 11.30
CA ARG A 40 21.16 -4.09 12.31
C ARG A 40 19.80 -3.40 12.38
N LEU A 41 19.77 -2.07 12.29
CA LEU A 41 18.53 -1.30 12.25
C LEU A 41 17.70 -1.64 11.02
N ARG A 42 18.32 -1.70 9.83
CA ARG A 42 17.66 -2.09 8.58
C ARG A 42 17.06 -3.49 8.69
N ALA A 43 17.84 -4.47 9.14
CA ALA A 43 17.38 -5.84 9.30
C ALA A 43 16.18 -5.95 10.26
N LYS A 44 16.22 -5.19 11.36
CA LYS A 44 15.08 -5.11 12.31
C LYS A 44 13.83 -4.49 11.67
N LEU A 45 13.99 -3.40 10.93
CA LEU A 45 12.87 -2.75 10.24
C LEU A 45 12.30 -3.66 9.15
N GLU A 46 13.14 -4.31 8.36
CA GLU A 46 12.72 -5.23 7.31
C GLU A 46 11.96 -6.45 7.87
N LYS A 47 12.45 -7.05 8.95
CA LYS A 47 11.75 -8.15 9.62
C LYS A 47 10.35 -7.76 10.09
N ASN A 48 10.18 -6.54 10.62
CA ASN A 48 8.92 -6.11 11.22
C ASN A 48 7.98 -5.41 10.23
N LEU A 49 8.50 -4.71 9.23
CA LEU A 49 7.74 -3.81 8.36
C LEU A 49 7.97 -4.08 6.87
N GLY A 50 8.77 -5.07 6.50
CA GLY A 50 9.09 -5.37 5.11
C GLY A 50 7.85 -5.69 4.27
N SER A 51 6.91 -6.45 4.84
CA SER A 51 5.66 -6.82 4.16
C SER A 51 4.71 -5.66 3.85
N ILE A 52 4.88 -4.53 4.55
CA ILE A 52 4.05 -3.33 4.38
C ILE A 52 4.82 -2.14 3.76
N ALA A 53 6.02 -2.40 3.24
CA ALA A 53 6.89 -1.36 2.68
C ALA A 53 6.22 -0.56 1.56
N ASP A 54 5.45 -1.24 0.71
CA ASP A 54 4.76 -0.66 -0.44
C ASP A 54 3.39 -0.05 -0.11
N MET A 55 2.95 -0.20 1.13
CA MET A 55 1.64 0.28 1.56
C MET A 55 1.61 1.81 1.67
N SER A 56 0.93 2.47 0.74
CA SER A 56 0.83 3.94 0.68
C SER A 56 -0.35 4.52 1.47
N ARG A 57 -1.42 3.74 1.66
CA ARG A 57 -2.68 4.14 2.32
C ARG A 57 -3.18 3.03 3.23
N LEU A 58 -4.17 3.34 4.07
CA LEU A 58 -4.88 2.35 4.86
C LEU A 58 -5.59 1.34 3.95
N PRO A 59 -5.66 0.06 4.36
CA PRO A 59 -6.38 -0.96 3.61
C PRO A 59 -7.89 -0.69 3.62
N ALA A 60 -8.57 -1.07 2.55
CA ALA A 60 -10.02 -0.96 2.43
C ALA A 60 -10.76 -2.10 3.16
N ALA A 61 -10.08 -3.20 3.39
CA ALA A 61 -10.57 -4.35 4.15
C ALA A 61 -9.41 -5.05 4.86
N LEU A 62 -9.70 -5.79 5.91
CA LEU A 62 -8.72 -6.58 6.65
C LEU A 62 -9.15 -8.06 6.65
N PHE A 63 -8.23 -8.95 6.34
CA PHE A 63 -8.40 -10.38 6.52
C PHE A 63 -7.58 -10.85 7.71
N VAL A 64 -8.20 -11.53 8.67
CA VAL A 64 -7.59 -11.97 9.93
C VAL A 64 -7.70 -13.49 10.06
N VAL A 65 -6.60 -14.13 10.43
CA VAL A 65 -6.55 -15.52 10.85
C VAL A 65 -6.33 -15.52 12.35
N ASP A 66 -7.21 -16.17 13.10
CA ASP A 66 -7.24 -16.19 14.57
C ASP A 66 -7.51 -14.80 15.20
N ILE A 67 -8.78 -14.51 15.42
CA ILE A 67 -9.25 -13.26 16.05
C ILE A 67 -8.67 -13.09 17.45
N LYS A 68 -8.50 -14.19 18.19
CA LYS A 68 -8.04 -14.16 19.59
C LYS A 68 -6.57 -13.75 19.67
N ALA A 69 -5.73 -14.27 18.79
CA ALA A 69 -4.33 -13.87 18.71
C ALA A 69 -4.19 -12.42 18.20
N GLU A 70 -4.96 -12.07 17.17
CA GLU A 70 -4.85 -10.78 16.48
C GLU A 70 -5.92 -9.75 16.95
N HIS A 71 -6.41 -9.87 18.18
CA HIS A 71 -7.44 -8.98 18.75
C HIS A 71 -7.10 -7.49 18.67
N ILE A 72 -5.83 -7.14 18.66
CA ILE A 72 -5.38 -5.74 18.51
C ILE A 72 -5.69 -5.23 17.10
N ALA A 73 -5.44 -6.04 16.07
CA ALA A 73 -5.71 -5.68 14.69
C ALA A 73 -7.22 -5.52 14.45
N VAL A 74 -8.03 -6.41 15.01
CA VAL A 74 -9.50 -6.33 14.97
C VAL A 74 -10.00 -5.03 15.60
N LYS A 75 -9.56 -4.70 16.82
CA LYS A 75 -9.93 -3.46 17.50
C LYS A 75 -9.48 -2.20 16.77
N GLU A 76 -8.31 -2.22 16.14
CA GLU A 76 -7.84 -1.11 15.32
C GLU A 76 -8.70 -0.94 14.06
N ALA A 77 -9.09 -2.04 13.40
CA ALA A 77 -9.96 -2.01 12.23
C ALA A 77 -11.36 -1.50 12.57
N GLN A 78 -11.98 -1.99 13.65
CA GLN A 78 -13.25 -1.49 14.16
C GLN A 78 -13.22 0.02 14.44
N LYS A 79 -12.14 0.51 15.06
CA LYS A 79 -11.95 1.93 15.36
C LYS A 79 -11.85 2.81 14.12
N LEU A 80 -11.41 2.25 13.01
CA LEU A 80 -11.25 2.93 11.72
C LEU A 80 -12.41 2.63 10.75
N ASN A 81 -13.42 1.87 11.17
CA ASN A 81 -14.53 1.40 10.35
C ASN A 81 -14.04 0.66 9.08
N ILE A 82 -13.00 -0.15 9.22
CA ILE A 82 -12.50 -1.01 8.16
C ILE A 82 -13.18 -2.37 8.30
N PRO A 83 -13.87 -2.87 7.26
CA PRO A 83 -14.52 -4.17 7.30
C PRO A 83 -13.51 -5.30 7.53
N VAL A 84 -13.85 -6.23 8.43
CA VAL A 84 -13.00 -7.34 8.84
C VAL A 84 -13.60 -8.65 8.38
N PHE A 85 -12.84 -9.37 7.57
CA PHE A 85 -13.07 -10.77 7.22
C PHE A 85 -12.17 -11.63 8.11
N ALA A 86 -12.69 -12.65 8.75
CA ALA A 86 -11.87 -13.46 9.65
C ALA A 86 -12.18 -14.94 9.60
N MET A 87 -11.13 -15.74 9.73
CA MET A 87 -11.24 -17.15 10.10
C MET A 87 -11.49 -17.23 11.60
N VAL A 88 -12.57 -17.90 11.98
CA VAL A 88 -13.03 -17.99 13.37
C VAL A 88 -13.18 -19.44 13.75
N ASP A 89 -12.41 -19.88 14.74
CA ASP A 89 -12.52 -21.18 15.36
C ASP A 89 -13.38 -21.10 16.64
N THR A 90 -13.59 -22.22 17.27
CA THR A 90 -14.43 -22.40 18.47
C THR A 90 -13.97 -21.63 19.70
N ASN A 91 -12.72 -21.16 19.72
CA ASN A 91 -12.09 -20.41 20.80
C ASN A 91 -12.32 -18.88 20.73
N SER A 92 -13.04 -18.39 19.70
CA SER A 92 -13.18 -16.97 19.38
C SER A 92 -14.64 -16.54 19.25
N ASP A 93 -14.94 -15.24 19.54
CA ASP A 93 -16.30 -14.69 19.42
C ASP A 93 -16.54 -14.17 17.98
N PRO A 94 -17.47 -14.78 17.22
CA PRO A 94 -17.75 -14.35 15.84
C PRO A 94 -18.38 -12.95 15.75
N ARG A 95 -18.91 -12.39 16.84
CA ARG A 95 -19.54 -11.05 16.83
C ARG A 95 -18.56 -9.90 16.75
N GLU A 96 -17.25 -10.18 16.91
CA GLU A 96 -16.20 -9.15 16.83
C GLU A 96 -15.83 -8.76 15.40
N VAL A 97 -16.33 -9.47 14.38
CA VAL A 97 -15.98 -9.28 12.98
C VAL A 97 -17.20 -9.19 12.09
N ASP A 98 -17.06 -8.53 10.93
CA ASP A 98 -18.18 -8.30 10.02
C ASP A 98 -18.49 -9.53 9.17
N TYR A 99 -17.46 -10.25 8.72
CA TYR A 99 -17.57 -11.42 7.86
C TYR A 99 -16.83 -12.60 8.45
N VAL A 100 -17.60 -13.56 8.93
CA VAL A 100 -17.10 -14.76 9.61
C VAL A 100 -16.90 -15.91 8.62
N ILE A 101 -15.74 -16.54 8.65
CA ILE A 101 -15.45 -17.79 7.96
C ILE A 101 -15.18 -18.84 9.03
N PRO A 102 -16.17 -19.68 9.40
CA PRO A 102 -15.96 -20.71 10.42
C PRO A 102 -15.01 -21.77 9.88
N ALA A 103 -13.82 -21.85 10.46
CA ALA A 103 -12.77 -22.76 10.03
C ALA A 103 -11.72 -22.93 11.13
N ASN A 104 -10.96 -24.02 11.04
CA ASN A 104 -9.84 -24.26 11.93
C ASN A 104 -8.67 -23.34 11.55
N ASP A 105 -8.24 -22.50 12.49
CA ASP A 105 -7.20 -21.50 12.36
C ASP A 105 -5.80 -21.96 12.80
N ASP A 106 -5.68 -23.20 13.35
CA ASP A 106 -4.41 -23.81 13.74
C ASP A 106 -3.83 -24.71 12.64
N ALA A 107 -4.68 -25.32 11.81
CA ALA A 107 -4.26 -26.29 10.82
C ALA A 107 -3.76 -25.62 9.54
N SER A 108 -2.48 -25.74 9.22
CA SER A 108 -1.85 -25.18 7.99
C SER A 108 -2.64 -25.50 6.72
N LYS A 109 -3.15 -26.72 6.57
CA LYS A 109 -3.94 -27.13 5.40
C LYS A 109 -5.28 -26.38 5.30
N SER A 110 -5.91 -26.07 6.42
CA SER A 110 -7.15 -25.28 6.47
C SER A 110 -6.86 -23.84 6.05
N ILE A 111 -5.84 -23.24 6.64
CA ILE A 111 -5.40 -21.88 6.35
C ILE A 111 -5.02 -21.73 4.87
N ASP A 112 -4.18 -22.63 4.36
CA ASP A 112 -3.73 -22.60 2.95
C ASP A 112 -4.91 -22.68 1.97
N LYS A 113 -5.88 -23.56 2.25
CA LYS A 113 -7.05 -23.71 1.39
C LYS A 113 -7.90 -22.45 1.33
N ILE A 114 -8.18 -21.85 2.50
CA ILE A 114 -9.00 -20.64 2.57
C ILE A 114 -8.27 -19.44 1.99
N LEU A 115 -6.99 -19.25 2.32
CA LEU A 115 -6.18 -18.17 1.76
C LEU A 115 -6.05 -18.27 0.24
N SER A 116 -5.94 -19.49 -0.31
CA SER A 116 -5.95 -19.69 -1.77
C SER A 116 -7.24 -19.16 -2.39
N LEU A 117 -8.40 -19.56 -1.85
CA LEU A 117 -9.71 -19.10 -2.35
C LEU A 117 -9.88 -17.58 -2.24
N VAL A 118 -9.49 -16.99 -1.10
CA VAL A 118 -9.54 -15.54 -0.91
C VAL A 118 -8.61 -14.81 -1.88
N THR A 119 -7.40 -15.34 -2.09
CA THR A 119 -6.43 -14.76 -3.02
C THR A 119 -6.94 -14.81 -4.46
N ASP A 120 -7.57 -15.90 -4.85
CA ASP A 120 -8.14 -16.05 -6.19
C ASP A 120 -9.31 -15.09 -6.39
N ALA A 121 -10.20 -14.95 -5.41
CA ALA A 121 -11.28 -13.95 -5.46
C ALA A 121 -10.75 -12.51 -5.56
N VAL A 122 -9.66 -12.19 -4.86
CA VAL A 122 -9.02 -10.86 -4.97
C VAL A 122 -8.41 -10.63 -6.36
N LYS A 123 -7.76 -11.66 -6.94
CA LYS A 123 -7.24 -11.59 -8.32
C LYS A 123 -8.35 -11.33 -9.33
N ASP A 124 -9.45 -12.07 -9.22
CA ASP A 124 -10.61 -11.90 -10.09
C ASP A 124 -11.22 -10.49 -9.96
N GLY A 125 -11.36 -9.99 -8.75
CA GLY A 125 -11.82 -8.63 -8.50
C GLY A 125 -10.89 -7.55 -9.07
N LEU A 126 -9.57 -7.77 -9.03
CA LEU A 126 -8.60 -6.87 -9.64
C LEU A 126 -8.65 -6.90 -11.17
N ALA A 127 -8.84 -8.08 -11.77
CA ALA A 127 -8.97 -8.23 -13.22
C ALA A 127 -10.24 -7.52 -13.73
N ASN A 128 -11.37 -7.71 -13.07
CA ASN A 128 -12.62 -7.04 -13.42
C ASN A 128 -12.53 -5.51 -13.30
N ARG A 129 -11.83 -5.01 -12.29
CA ARG A 129 -11.63 -3.56 -12.12
C ARG A 129 -10.80 -2.92 -13.22
N THR A 130 -9.86 -3.64 -13.83
CA THR A 130 -9.10 -3.13 -14.98
C THR A 130 -9.94 -3.07 -16.23
N SER A 131 -10.79 -4.07 -16.47
CA SER A 131 -11.74 -4.06 -17.61
C SER A 131 -12.78 -2.93 -17.50
N ASP A 132 -13.33 -2.69 -16.32
CA ASP A 132 -14.29 -1.60 -16.10
C ASP A 132 -13.68 -0.20 -16.35
N LYS A 133 -12.37 -0.03 -16.11
CA LYS A 133 -11.68 1.23 -16.39
C LYS A 133 -11.39 1.46 -17.88
N GLU A 134 -11.25 0.40 -18.64
CA GLU A 134 -11.08 0.48 -20.11
C GLU A 134 -12.38 0.80 -20.83
N VAL A 135 -13.53 0.43 -20.23
CA VAL A 135 -14.86 0.71 -20.79
C VAL A 135 -15.34 2.13 -20.47
N ASP A 136 -14.83 2.76 -19.41
CA ASP A 136 -15.24 4.09 -18.94
C ASP A 136 -14.27 5.22 -19.34
N ALA A 137 -13.38 4.98 -20.31
CA ALA A 137 -12.58 6.01 -20.94
C ALA A 137 -13.42 6.66 -22.05
N PRO A 138 -13.84 7.95 -21.93
CA PRO A 138 -14.50 8.62 -23.04
C PRO A 138 -13.49 8.71 -24.18
N GLU A 139 -13.90 8.22 -25.37
CA GLU A 139 -13.23 8.52 -26.63
C GLU A 139 -13.22 10.05 -26.79
N VAL A 140 -12.10 10.66 -26.48
CA VAL A 140 -11.84 12.05 -26.88
C VAL A 140 -11.50 12.01 -28.36
N GLU A 141 -12.53 12.18 -29.19
CA GLU A 141 -12.34 12.55 -30.60
C GLU A 141 -11.34 13.71 -30.69
N THR A 142 -10.20 13.41 -31.26
CA THR A 142 -9.26 14.42 -31.73
C THR A 142 -9.85 15.12 -32.94
N ALA A 143 -10.69 16.11 -32.68
CA ALA A 143 -11.00 17.11 -33.70
C ALA A 143 -9.80 18.05 -33.83
N VAL A 144 -8.96 17.77 -34.79
CA VAL A 144 -7.94 18.68 -35.30
C VAL A 144 -8.68 19.76 -36.06
N ALA A 145 -8.91 20.90 -35.42
CA ALA A 145 -9.26 22.12 -36.16
C ALA A 145 -7.98 22.89 -36.45
N GLU A 146 -7.56 22.75 -37.70
CA GLU A 146 -6.66 23.59 -38.42
C GLU A 146 -7.25 25.01 -38.46
N VAL A 147 -6.68 25.98 -37.76
CA VAL A 147 -6.95 27.40 -38.03
C VAL A 147 -5.65 28.15 -38.14
N ALA A 148 -5.50 28.69 -39.33
CA ALA A 148 -4.46 29.52 -39.87
C ALA A 148 -3.95 30.64 -38.95
N ALA A 149 -2.67 30.91 -39.10
CA ALA A 149 -2.02 32.14 -38.66
C ALA A 149 -2.55 33.36 -39.39
N PRO A 150 -2.52 34.55 -38.81
CA PRO A 150 -2.17 35.76 -39.54
C PRO A 150 -0.89 36.38 -39.03
N GLU A 151 0.00 36.66 -40.00
CA GLU A 151 1.04 37.66 -39.92
C GLU A 151 0.44 39.03 -39.58
N VAL A 152 1.06 39.76 -38.70
CA VAL A 152 1.13 41.23 -38.74
C VAL A 152 2.45 41.71 -38.13
N GLU A 153 3.35 42.07 -38.99
CA GLU A 153 4.00 43.39 -39.14
C GLU A 153 4.60 44.07 -37.92
N ALA A 154 5.88 44.26 -38.06
CA ALA A 154 6.71 45.12 -37.27
C ALA A 154 6.31 46.60 -37.40
N THR A 155 6.28 47.31 -36.28
CA THR A 155 6.54 48.75 -36.28
C THR A 155 7.48 49.10 -35.12
N GLU A 156 8.66 49.52 -35.53
CA GLU A 156 9.57 50.34 -34.73
C GLU A 156 8.94 51.67 -34.37
N THR A 157 9.06 52.12 -33.14
CA THR A 157 9.20 53.56 -32.84
C THR A 157 10.15 53.74 -31.68
N LYS A 158 11.20 54.51 -32.00
CA LYS A 158 12.13 55.22 -31.13
C LYS A 158 11.39 56.30 -30.32
N SER A 159 11.91 56.61 -29.16
CA SER A 159 12.30 57.93 -28.59
C SER A 159 12.38 57.80 -27.07
N GLU A 160 13.55 58.01 -26.47
CA GLU A 160 14.08 59.26 -25.88
C GLU A 160 13.21 59.71 -24.67
N GLU A 161 13.67 59.47 -23.47
CA GLU A 161 14.42 60.35 -22.51
C GLU A 161 14.85 59.51 -21.30
#